data_47380c7e652b23ca32b10ab76223af95
#
_entry.id   47380c7e652b23ca32b10ab76223af95
#
_cell.length_a   1.000
_cell.length_b   1.000
_cell.length_c   1.000
_cell.angle_alpha   90.00
_cell.angle_beta   90.00
_cell.angle_gamma   90.00
#
_symmetry.space_group_name_H-M   'P 1'
#
loop_
_entity.id
_entity.type
_entity.pdbx_description
1 polymer ?
#
loop_
_entity_poly.entity_id
_entity_poly.type
_entity_poly.pdbx_seq_one_letter_code
_entity_poly.pdbx_strand_id
1 'polypeptide(L)' 'MTGQLFINDNERLQLDSRELTSGDTLQVLVVDGRTNTPQWINTTVEHNGQEYYLTGLFGYSIPGLFARVE' A
#
# COMPACT_ATOMS: atom_id res chain seq x y z
N MET A 1 13.02 3.04 -0.92
CA MET A 1 12.53 1.76 -1.48
C MET A 1 11.21 2.01 -2.19
N THR A 2 11.13 1.65 -3.44
CA THR A 2 9.94 1.88 -4.27
C THR A 2 9.66 0.61 -5.06
N GLY A 3 8.40 0.23 -5.18
CA GLY A 3 8.00 -0.94 -5.93
C GLY A 3 6.51 -1.18 -5.84
N GLN A 4 6.07 -2.36 -6.27
CA GLN A 4 4.68 -2.76 -6.17
C GLN A 4 4.43 -3.53 -4.87
N LEU A 5 3.31 -3.22 -4.22
CA LEU A 5 2.87 -3.96 -3.05
C LEU A 5 2.33 -5.32 -3.46
N PHE A 6 2.58 -6.33 -2.64
CA PHE A 6 2.03 -7.67 -2.87
C PHE A 6 1.86 -8.40 -1.53
N ILE A 7 1.07 -9.46 -1.56
CA ILE A 7 0.89 -10.34 -0.42
C ILE A 7 1.80 -11.55 -0.66
N ASN A 8 2.73 -11.79 0.24
CA ASN A 8 3.71 -12.87 0.10
C ASN A 8 3.12 -14.23 0.52
N ASP A 9 3.93 -15.29 0.41
CA ASP A 9 3.50 -16.65 0.71
C ASP A 9 3.13 -16.84 2.19
N ASN A 10 3.56 -15.95 3.06
CA ASN A 10 3.22 -15.97 4.49
C ASN A 10 1.99 -15.10 4.79
N GLU A 11 1.27 -14.68 3.75
CA GLU A 11 0.08 -13.84 3.88
C GLU A 11 0.39 -12.46 4.50
N ARG A 12 1.63 -11.98 4.28
CA ARG A 12 2.07 -10.68 4.79
C ARG A 12 2.18 -9.69 3.64
N LEU A 13 1.86 -8.44 3.94
CA LEU A 13 2.04 -7.37 2.96
C LEU A 13 3.54 -7.08 2.82
N GLN A 14 4.01 -6.97 1.59
CA GLN A 14 5.42 -6.79 1.32
C GLN A 14 5.64 -5.76 0.22
N LEU A 15 6.68 -4.96 0.38
CA LEU A 15 7.17 -4.02 -0.63
C LEU A 15 8.62 -4.39 -0.91
N ASP A 16 8.91 -4.85 -2.14
CA ASP A 16 10.23 -5.32 -2.55
C ASP A 16 10.70 -6.42 -1.57
N SER A 17 11.79 -6.23 -0.86
CA SER A 17 12.32 -7.24 0.07
C SER A 17 11.86 -7.02 1.52
N ARG A 18 11.00 -6.03 1.77
CA ARG A 18 10.61 -5.67 3.13
C ARG A 18 9.15 -6.03 3.40
N GLU A 19 8.92 -6.83 4.44
CA GLU A 19 7.56 -7.05 4.95
C GLU A 19 7.11 -5.84 5.73
N LEU A 20 5.84 -5.47 5.54
CA LEU A 20 5.20 -4.36 6.23
C LEU A 20 4.23 -4.91 7.27
N THR A 21 4.06 -4.17 8.35
CA THR A 21 3.15 -4.56 9.42
C THR A 21 2.29 -3.39 9.84
N SER A 22 1.25 -3.67 10.63
CA SER A 22 0.36 -2.63 11.16
C SER A 22 1.16 -1.52 11.83
N GLY A 23 0.85 -0.28 11.49
CA GLY A 23 1.54 0.89 11.99
C GLY A 23 2.64 1.42 11.09
N ASP A 24 3.09 0.65 10.09
CA ASP A 24 4.08 1.15 9.15
C ASP A 24 3.47 2.22 8.25
N THR A 25 4.20 3.31 8.05
CA THR A 25 3.76 4.40 7.18
C THR A 25 4.45 4.27 5.82
N LEU A 26 3.74 4.66 4.78
CA LEU A 26 4.25 4.62 3.41
C LEU A 26 3.48 5.61 2.56
N GLN A 27 3.94 5.77 1.32
CA GLN A 27 3.21 6.52 0.31
C GLN A 27 2.85 5.58 -0.84
N VAL A 28 1.64 5.74 -1.37
CA VAL A 28 1.19 4.97 -2.52
C VAL A 28 0.86 5.92 -3.67
N LEU A 29 1.09 5.45 -4.89
CA LEU A 29 0.81 6.23 -6.09
C LEU A 29 -0.60 5.93 -6.55
N VAL A 30 -1.43 6.97 -6.57
CA VAL A 30 -2.84 6.87 -6.95
C VAL A 30 -3.09 7.89 -8.07
N VAL A 31 -3.83 7.46 -9.09
CA VAL A 31 -4.23 8.37 -10.17
C VAL A 31 -5.59 8.94 -9.86
N ASP A 32 -5.67 10.28 -9.80
CA ASP A 32 -6.94 10.98 -9.62
C ASP A 32 -7.74 10.86 -10.92
N GLY A 33 -8.91 10.24 -10.85
CA GLY A 33 -9.75 10.00 -12.02
C GLY A 33 -10.30 11.27 -12.64
N ARG A 34 -10.35 12.40 -11.91
CA ARG A 34 -10.86 13.65 -12.42
C ARG A 34 -9.80 14.42 -13.22
N THR A 35 -8.56 14.37 -12.77
CA THR A 35 -7.46 15.12 -13.39
C THR A 35 -6.53 14.22 -14.18
N ASN A 36 -6.67 12.91 -14.02
CA ASN A 36 -5.78 11.90 -14.60
C ASN A 36 -4.32 12.14 -14.23
N THR A 37 -4.10 12.67 -13.02
CA THR A 37 -2.78 13.03 -12.52
C THR A 37 -2.36 12.08 -11.42
N PRO A 38 -1.18 11.43 -11.51
CA PRO A 38 -0.69 10.58 -10.44
C PRO A 38 -0.26 11.41 -9.24
N GLN A 39 -0.59 10.92 -8.04
CA GLN A 39 -0.23 11.57 -6.79
C GLN A 39 0.24 10.54 -5.77
N TRP A 40 1.25 10.91 -4.99
CA TRP A 40 1.70 10.12 -3.85
C TRP A 40 0.86 10.47 -2.64
N ILE A 41 0.20 9.45 -2.07
CA ILE A 41 -0.70 9.62 -0.92
C ILE A 41 -0.05 8.99 0.30
N ASN A 42 0.06 9.74 1.39
CA ASN A 42 0.54 9.21 2.66
C ASN A 42 -0.53 8.30 3.27
N THR A 43 -0.12 7.13 3.72
CA THR A 43 -1.03 6.19 4.34
C THR A 43 -0.30 5.33 5.37
N THR A 44 -1.05 4.54 6.11
CA THR A 44 -0.54 3.64 7.14
C THR A 44 -1.11 2.25 6.92
N VAL A 45 -0.27 1.24 7.09
CA VAL A 45 -0.70 -0.16 7.00
C VAL A 45 -1.50 -0.51 8.25
N GLU A 46 -2.64 -1.13 8.06
CA GLU A 46 -3.48 -1.64 9.14
C GLU A 46 -3.97 -3.04 8.82
N HIS A 47 -4.38 -3.76 9.85
CA HIS A 47 -4.90 -5.13 9.70
C HIS A 47 -6.14 -5.27 10.57
N ASN A 48 -7.23 -5.76 9.97
CA ASN A 48 -8.52 -5.84 10.67
C ASN A 48 -8.80 -7.22 11.28
N GLY A 49 -7.79 -8.08 11.37
CA GLY A 49 -7.93 -9.45 11.83
C GLY A 49 -8.14 -10.47 10.71
N GLN A 50 -8.40 -10.01 9.50
CA GLN A 50 -8.59 -10.86 8.32
C GLN A 50 -7.70 -10.45 7.17
N GLU A 51 -7.57 -9.17 6.89
CA GLU A 51 -6.80 -8.69 5.75
C GLU A 51 -6.13 -7.36 6.07
N TYR A 52 -5.12 -7.06 5.27
CA TYR A 52 -4.45 -5.76 5.32
C TYR A 52 -5.24 -4.72 4.55
N TYR A 53 -5.20 -3.48 5.03
CA TYR A 53 -5.76 -2.35 4.31
C TYR A 53 -4.89 -1.11 4.56
N LEU A 54 -5.11 -0.08 3.75
CA LEU A 54 -4.40 1.17 3.86
C LEU A 54 -5.37 2.25 4.31
N THR A 55 -4.98 3.00 5.32
CA THR A 55 -5.84 4.03 5.92
C THR A 55 -6.25 5.06 4.87
N GLY A 56 -7.55 5.30 4.76
CA GLY A 56 -8.07 6.30 3.82
C GLY A 56 -8.16 5.84 2.38
N LEU A 57 -7.75 4.60 2.07
CA LEU A 57 -7.74 4.08 0.71
C LEU A 57 -8.61 2.84 0.59
N PHE A 58 -9.82 2.93 1.10
CA PHE A 58 -10.80 1.84 1.01
C PHE A 58 -11.24 1.67 -0.44
N GLY A 59 -11.39 0.42 -0.86
CA GLY A 59 -11.80 0.10 -2.22
C GLY A 59 -10.67 -0.02 -3.23
N TYR A 60 -9.44 0.30 -2.84
CA TYR A 60 -8.28 0.05 -3.69
C TYR A 60 -7.76 -1.36 -3.47
N SER A 61 -7.42 -2.03 -4.56
CA SER A 61 -6.76 -3.32 -4.48
C SER A 61 -5.30 -3.10 -4.08
N ILE A 62 -4.88 -3.65 -2.94
CA ILE A 62 -3.51 -3.46 -2.47
C ILE A 62 -2.49 -4.12 -3.39
N PRO A 63 -2.67 -5.40 -3.82
CA PRO A 63 -1.72 -6.00 -4.74
C PRO A 63 -1.65 -5.23 -6.04
N GLY A 64 -0.43 -4.84 -6.43
CA GLY A 64 -0.19 -4.10 -7.64
C GLY A 64 -0.07 -2.59 -7.48
N LEU A 65 -0.44 -2.04 -6.32
CA LEU A 65 -0.23 -0.61 -6.07
C LEU A 65 1.26 -0.31 -5.99
N PHE A 66 1.69 0.76 -6.64
CA PHE A 66 3.04 1.27 -6.44
C PHE A 66 3.11 2.02 -5.12
N ALA A 67 4.18 1.76 -4.38
CA ALA A 67 4.38 2.35 -3.07
C ALA A 67 5.86 2.69 -2.87
N ARG A 68 6.12 3.57 -1.91
CA ARG A 68 7.48 3.87 -1.49
C ARG A 68 7.53 4.05 0.01
N VAL A 69 8.65 3.59 0.59
CA VAL A 69 8.97 3.72 2.00
C VAL A 69 10.32 4.39 2.10
N GLU A 70 10.46 5.35 3.00
CA GLU A 70 11.74 6.02 3.25
C GLU A 70 12.68 5.16 4.10
#